data_4d254b14960c8d49756923c5d99eeda0
#
_entry.id   4d254b14960c8d49756923c5d99eeda0
#
_cell.length_a   1.000
_cell.length_b   1.000
_cell.length_c   1.000
_cell.angle_alpha   90.00
_cell.angle_beta   90.00
_cell.angle_gamma   90.00
#
_symmetry.space_group_name_H-M   'P 1'
#
loop_
_entity.id
_entity.type
_entity.pdbx_description
1 polymer ?
#
loop_
_entity_poly.entity_id
_entity_poly.type
_entity_poly.pdbx_seq_one_letter_code
_entity_poly.pdbx_strand_id
1 'polypeptide(L)'
;MTAVPIYGTPALVVRIGRERTLVVADLHLGLEGELARKGVSLPSQVPKVKKRLIELIKRRKLNRLIFLGDVKHNVPIASWQEWRELPGFFEELTKLVRVEVIRGNHDGGLEGMVSKGVAIHGAKGIVLGKRRRIGLMHGHTWPSPELLNTKLLVMAHNHPAVEFRDELGWRTVEPIWLRAKLDASKFPKKVGVQIKGELPELLVMPAFSELVGGVAVNRKMPKELIGPMFKAGAVKLGKAEAYLLDGTFLGKVRDLRK
;
A
#
# COMPACT_ATOMS: atom_id res chain seq x y z
N MET A 1 13.55 -16.11 -2.08
CA MET A 1 12.82 -14.86 -1.84
C MET A 1 11.41 -15.02 -2.32
N THR A 2 10.44 -14.72 -1.49
CA THR A 2 9.00 -14.83 -1.81
C THR A 2 8.27 -13.61 -1.26
N ALA A 3 7.19 -13.21 -1.95
CA ALA A 3 6.23 -12.23 -1.48
C ALA A 3 4.84 -12.89 -1.51
N VAL A 4 4.21 -13.01 -0.37
CA VAL A 4 2.94 -13.75 -0.22
C VAL A 4 1.95 -12.91 0.58
N PRO A 5 0.76 -12.60 0.04
CA PRO A 5 -0.32 -11.99 0.81
C PRO A 5 -0.71 -12.83 2.02
N ILE A 6 -1.13 -12.17 3.09
CA ILE A 6 -1.75 -12.84 4.24
C ILE A 6 -3.25 -12.93 3.95
N TYR A 7 -3.77 -14.14 3.77
CA TYR A 7 -5.20 -14.32 3.49
C TYR A 7 -6.09 -13.66 4.53
N GLY A 8 -7.15 -13.01 4.08
CA GLY A 8 -8.09 -12.27 4.89
C GLY A 8 -7.52 -10.95 5.47
N THR A 9 -6.33 -10.51 5.01
CA THR A 9 -5.69 -9.32 5.55
C THR A 9 -4.98 -8.54 4.45
N PRO A 10 -5.10 -7.20 4.39
CA PRO A 10 -4.39 -6.36 3.42
C PRO A 10 -2.91 -6.17 3.83
N ALA A 11 -2.20 -7.28 3.95
CA ALA A 11 -0.81 -7.32 4.39
C ALA A 11 -0.02 -8.36 3.60
N LEU A 12 1.24 -8.05 3.31
CA LEU A 12 2.15 -8.89 2.53
C LEU A 12 3.32 -9.34 3.40
N VAL A 13 3.69 -10.61 3.32
CA VAL A 13 4.95 -11.12 3.90
C VAL A 13 5.99 -11.29 2.82
N VAL A 14 7.11 -10.58 2.96
CA VAL A 14 8.30 -10.74 2.11
C VAL A 14 9.36 -11.52 2.89
N ARG A 15 9.87 -12.62 2.30
CA ARG A 15 10.92 -13.46 2.89
C ARG A 15 12.21 -13.38 2.08
N ILE A 16 13.31 -13.02 2.73
CA ILE A 16 14.65 -12.95 2.15
C ILE A 16 15.63 -13.65 3.09
N GLY A 17 16.04 -14.88 2.75
CA GLY A 17 16.83 -15.68 3.68
C GLY A 17 16.07 -15.91 5.01
N ARG A 18 16.67 -15.48 6.11
CA ARG A 18 16.07 -15.55 7.45
C ARG A 18 15.17 -14.35 7.78
N GLU A 19 15.25 -13.26 6.99
CA GLU A 19 14.44 -12.06 7.22
C GLU A 19 12.99 -12.30 6.77
N ARG A 20 12.05 -11.96 7.65
CA ARG A 20 10.60 -12.02 7.43
C ARG A 20 10.03 -10.63 7.64
N THR A 21 9.70 -9.96 6.56
CA THR A 21 9.22 -8.58 6.56
C THR A 21 7.71 -8.57 6.40
N LEU A 22 7.00 -7.88 7.30
CA LEU A 22 5.61 -7.48 7.09
C LEU A 22 5.60 -6.19 6.29
N VAL A 23 4.79 -6.13 5.24
CA VAL A 23 4.53 -4.91 4.48
C VAL A 23 3.04 -4.61 4.59
N VAL A 24 2.71 -3.40 5.02
CA VAL A 24 1.35 -2.84 5.08
C VAL A 24 1.35 -1.42 4.53
N ALA A 25 0.23 -0.93 4.05
CA ALA A 25 0.12 0.37 3.40
C ALA A 25 -1.17 1.08 3.77
N ASP A 26 -1.21 2.39 3.59
CA ASP A 26 -2.43 3.21 3.62
C ASP A 26 -3.21 3.02 4.95
N LEU A 27 -2.52 3.26 6.07
CA LEU A 27 -3.13 3.17 7.41
C LEU A 27 -4.02 4.37 7.70
N HIS A 28 -3.63 5.55 7.20
CA HIS A 28 -4.34 6.81 7.40
C HIS A 28 -4.77 7.05 8.84
N LEU A 29 -3.87 6.82 9.80
CA LEU A 29 -4.12 7.09 11.22
C LEU A 29 -4.42 8.59 11.40
N GLY A 30 -5.52 8.90 12.09
CA GLY A 30 -6.03 10.26 12.24
C GLY A 30 -7.17 10.63 11.27
N LEU A 31 -7.59 9.72 10.36
CA LEU A 31 -8.73 9.92 9.46
C LEU A 31 -10.03 10.17 10.24
N GLU A 32 -10.19 9.54 11.41
CA GLU A 32 -11.35 9.73 12.27
C GLU A 32 -11.53 11.18 12.71
N GLY A 33 -10.45 11.95 12.80
CA GLY A 33 -10.52 13.39 13.07
C GLY A 33 -11.14 14.18 11.90
N GLU A 34 -10.90 13.78 10.66
CA GLU A 34 -11.57 14.37 9.50
C GLU A 34 -13.05 13.98 9.47
N LEU A 35 -13.37 12.72 9.74
CA LEU A 35 -14.75 12.22 9.82
C LEU A 35 -15.55 12.93 10.91
N ALA A 36 -14.93 13.21 12.08
CA ALA A 36 -15.55 13.98 13.15
C ALA A 36 -15.94 15.40 12.72
N ARG A 37 -15.10 16.08 11.94
CA ARG A 37 -15.43 17.39 11.34
C ARG A 37 -16.60 17.32 10.36
N LYS A 38 -16.86 16.15 9.78
CA LYS A 38 -17.99 15.87 8.89
C LYS A 38 -19.22 15.31 9.63
N GLY A 39 -19.21 15.33 10.98
CA GLY A 39 -20.32 14.86 11.82
C GLY A 39 -20.32 13.36 12.15
N VAL A 40 -19.27 12.61 11.77
CA VAL A 40 -19.16 11.18 12.08
C VAL A 40 -18.12 10.97 13.18
N SER A 41 -18.57 10.78 14.42
CA SER A 41 -17.69 10.54 15.57
C SER A 41 -17.30 9.07 15.67
N LEU A 42 -15.99 8.79 15.56
CA LEU A 42 -15.40 7.47 15.72
C LEU A 42 -14.26 7.52 16.75
N PRO A 43 -14.04 6.43 17.50
CA PRO A 43 -12.87 6.34 18.37
C PRO A 43 -11.58 6.27 17.56
N SER A 44 -10.45 6.67 18.18
CA SER A 44 -9.13 6.52 17.55
C SER A 44 -8.89 5.09 17.06
N GLN A 45 -8.43 4.99 15.82
CA GLN A 45 -8.09 3.70 15.21
C GLN A 45 -6.66 3.24 15.56
N VAL A 46 -5.84 4.10 16.12
CA VAL A 46 -4.44 3.78 16.48
C VAL A 46 -4.33 2.53 17.36
N PRO A 47 -5.13 2.36 18.47
CA PRO A 47 -5.06 1.15 19.27
C PRO A 47 -5.46 -0.12 18.52
N LYS A 48 -6.51 -0.06 17.68
CA LYS A 48 -7.00 -1.19 16.88
C LYS A 48 -5.96 -1.63 15.87
N VAL A 49 -5.44 -0.68 15.10
CA VAL A 49 -4.40 -0.94 14.07
C VAL A 49 -3.13 -1.48 14.72
N LYS A 50 -2.67 -0.87 15.82
CA LYS A 50 -1.50 -1.34 16.58
C LYS A 50 -1.66 -2.78 17.05
N LYS A 51 -2.78 -3.12 17.68
CA LYS A 51 -3.09 -4.48 18.14
C LYS A 51 -3.01 -5.49 16.99
N ARG A 52 -3.65 -5.18 15.86
CA ARG A 52 -3.64 -6.01 14.66
C ARG A 52 -2.23 -6.25 14.11
N LEU A 53 -1.39 -5.21 14.06
CA LEU A 53 0.02 -5.33 13.65
C LEU A 53 0.82 -6.21 14.59
N ILE A 54 0.69 -6.02 15.92
CA ILE A 54 1.39 -6.81 16.94
C ILE A 54 1.00 -8.29 16.83
N GLU A 55 -0.28 -8.58 16.65
CA GLU A 55 -0.77 -9.96 16.45
C GLU A 55 -0.16 -10.61 15.20
N LEU A 56 -0.12 -9.89 14.07
CA LEU A 56 0.50 -10.37 12.83
C LEU A 56 2.01 -10.63 13.02
N ILE A 57 2.72 -9.70 13.67
CA ILE A 57 4.16 -9.81 13.94
C ILE A 57 4.45 -11.06 14.78
N LYS A 58 3.74 -11.23 15.91
CA LYS A 58 3.93 -12.35 16.82
C LYS A 58 3.54 -13.69 16.18
N ARG A 59 2.33 -13.78 15.61
CA ARG A 59 1.80 -15.00 15.02
C ARG A 59 2.65 -15.53 13.85
N ARG A 60 3.24 -14.62 13.05
CA ARG A 60 4.06 -14.97 11.88
C ARG A 60 5.56 -14.96 12.17
N LYS A 61 5.98 -14.66 13.40
CA LYS A 61 7.38 -14.54 13.84
C LYS A 61 8.16 -13.63 12.88
N LEU A 62 7.64 -12.41 12.65
CA LEU A 62 8.23 -11.42 11.76
C LEU A 62 9.30 -10.64 12.53
N ASN A 63 10.33 -10.17 11.84
CA ASN A 63 11.46 -9.43 12.43
C ASN A 63 11.69 -8.06 11.79
N ARG A 64 10.86 -7.70 10.80
CA ARG A 64 10.87 -6.39 10.14
C ARG A 64 9.44 -5.99 9.76
N LEU A 65 9.12 -4.71 9.89
CA LEU A 65 7.87 -4.09 9.45
C LEU A 65 8.20 -2.92 8.53
N ILE A 66 7.60 -2.90 7.34
CA ILE A 66 7.68 -1.78 6.40
C ILE A 66 6.28 -1.22 6.19
N PHE A 67 6.12 0.05 6.51
CA PHE A 67 4.96 0.83 6.09
C PHE A 67 5.21 1.35 4.67
N LEU A 68 4.34 0.99 3.75
CA LEU A 68 4.45 1.36 2.34
C LEU A 68 3.66 2.65 2.05
N GLY A 69 3.87 3.65 2.90
CA GLY A 69 3.31 4.99 2.81
C GLY A 69 1.94 5.16 3.44
N ASP A 70 1.58 6.43 3.58
CA ASP A 70 0.33 6.94 4.13
C ASP A 70 0.00 6.35 5.51
N VAL A 71 1.00 6.46 6.42
CA VAL A 71 0.84 6.04 7.82
C VAL A 71 -0.11 6.99 8.54
N LYS A 72 0.11 8.32 8.41
CA LYS A 72 -0.80 9.35 8.94
C LYS A 72 -1.76 9.87 7.86
N HIS A 73 -2.81 10.56 8.28
CA HIS A 73 -3.85 11.02 7.35
C HIS A 73 -3.75 12.50 6.99
N ASN A 74 -3.57 13.39 7.96
CA ASN A 74 -3.75 14.82 7.73
C ASN A 74 -2.60 15.45 6.95
N VAL A 75 -2.94 16.25 5.93
CA VAL A 75 -2.03 17.03 5.11
C VAL A 75 -2.61 18.44 4.88
N PRO A 76 -1.78 19.46 4.76
CA PRO A 76 -0.30 19.48 4.88
C PRO A 76 0.19 19.39 6.32
N ILE A 77 -0.65 19.71 7.30
CA ILE A 77 -0.30 19.81 8.73
C ILE A 77 -0.93 18.62 9.46
N ALA A 78 -0.12 17.94 10.25
CA ALA A 78 -0.59 16.87 11.11
C ALA A 78 -1.52 17.39 12.22
N SER A 79 -2.53 16.60 12.56
CA SER A 79 -3.47 16.91 13.64
C SER A 79 -2.83 16.76 15.01
N TRP A 80 -3.44 17.39 16.04
CA TRP A 80 -3.05 17.20 17.43
C TRP A 80 -3.13 15.73 17.86
N GLN A 81 -4.10 14.98 17.35
CA GLN A 81 -4.24 13.56 17.61
C GLN A 81 -3.05 12.77 17.08
N GLU A 82 -2.62 13.04 15.85
CA GLU A 82 -1.46 12.37 15.25
C GLU A 82 -0.19 12.64 16.07
N TRP A 83 0.04 13.91 16.47
CA TRP A 83 1.16 14.28 17.32
C TRP A 83 1.15 13.58 18.69
N ARG A 84 -0.01 13.35 19.26
CA ARG A 84 -0.17 12.68 20.56
C ARG A 84 0.00 11.17 20.47
N GLU A 85 -0.51 10.53 19.42
CA GLU A 85 -0.68 9.06 19.36
C GLU A 85 0.40 8.34 18.57
N LEU A 86 0.93 8.95 17.49
CA LEU A 86 1.90 8.29 16.64
C LEU A 86 3.26 8.00 17.31
N PRO A 87 3.82 8.87 18.17
CA PRO A 87 5.07 8.55 18.85
C PRO A 87 5.00 7.24 19.64
N GLY A 88 3.96 7.06 20.45
CA GLY A 88 3.73 5.83 21.21
C GLY A 88 3.43 4.62 20.32
N PHE A 89 2.73 4.81 19.20
CA PHE A 89 2.49 3.76 18.22
C PHE A 89 3.81 3.20 17.65
N PHE A 90 4.72 4.07 17.22
CA PHE A 90 6.01 3.66 16.69
C PHE A 90 6.93 3.07 17.76
N GLU A 91 6.94 3.67 18.96
CA GLU A 91 7.77 3.19 20.07
C GLU A 91 7.45 1.75 20.44
N GLU A 92 6.17 1.39 20.54
CA GLU A 92 5.78 0.02 20.87
C GLU A 92 6.15 -0.98 19.76
N LEU A 93 6.02 -0.61 18.49
CA LEU A 93 6.38 -1.48 17.37
C LEU A 93 7.89 -1.68 17.24
N THR A 94 8.70 -0.64 17.52
CA THR A 94 10.16 -0.73 17.47
C THR A 94 10.75 -1.61 18.57
N LYS A 95 10.05 -1.80 19.68
CA LYS A 95 10.42 -2.78 20.72
C LYS A 95 10.30 -4.23 20.25
N LEU A 96 9.52 -4.48 19.20
CA LEU A 96 9.24 -5.83 18.71
C LEU A 96 10.02 -6.20 17.46
N VAL A 97 10.15 -5.26 16.51
CA VAL A 97 10.75 -5.48 15.19
C VAL A 97 11.44 -4.22 14.68
N ARG A 98 12.33 -4.39 13.68
CA ARG A 98 12.84 -3.25 12.91
C ARG A 98 11.70 -2.61 12.13
N VAL A 99 11.47 -1.32 12.30
CA VAL A 99 10.40 -0.56 11.65
C VAL A 99 10.97 0.41 10.63
N GLU A 100 10.39 0.41 9.44
CA GLU A 100 10.77 1.31 8.35
C GLU A 100 9.51 1.89 7.68
N VAL A 101 9.62 3.09 7.15
CA VAL A 101 8.56 3.76 6.39
C VAL A 101 9.10 4.13 5.02
N ILE A 102 8.39 3.77 3.96
CA ILE A 102 8.57 4.36 2.63
C ILE A 102 7.52 5.45 2.52
N ARG A 103 7.96 6.69 2.34
CA ARG A 103 7.10 7.87 2.43
C ARG A 103 5.97 7.86 1.41
N GLY A 104 4.73 8.00 1.88
CA GLY A 104 3.55 8.31 1.09
C GLY A 104 3.34 9.82 0.93
N ASN A 105 2.27 10.23 0.26
CA ASN A 105 1.95 11.66 0.07
C ASN A 105 1.34 12.30 1.32
N HIS A 106 0.80 11.49 2.25
CA HIS A 106 0.29 11.95 3.53
C HIS A 106 1.37 12.03 4.63
N ASP A 107 2.57 11.48 4.41
CA ASP A 107 3.61 11.34 5.44
C ASP A 107 4.53 12.58 5.60
N GLY A 108 4.11 13.74 5.13
CA GLY A 108 4.84 15.00 5.38
C GLY A 108 4.95 15.28 6.88
N GLY A 109 6.17 15.58 7.38
CA GLY A 109 6.42 15.87 8.79
C GLY A 109 6.41 14.65 9.73
N LEU A 110 6.35 13.43 9.20
CA LEU A 110 6.33 12.20 9.99
C LEU A 110 7.61 12.02 10.83
N GLU A 111 8.73 12.62 10.41
CA GLU A 111 10.02 12.55 11.11
C GLU A 111 9.94 13.02 12.58
N GLY A 112 9.09 14.02 12.84
CA GLY A 112 8.88 14.53 14.20
C GLY A 112 8.03 13.61 15.08
N MET A 113 7.41 12.58 14.52
CA MET A 113 6.47 11.69 15.21
C MET A 113 7.00 10.28 15.39
N VAL A 114 8.07 9.91 14.68
CA VAL A 114 8.64 8.56 14.81
C VAL A 114 9.66 8.50 15.93
N SER A 115 9.74 7.35 16.58
CA SER A 115 10.78 7.07 17.58
C SER A 115 12.16 6.91 16.94
N LYS A 116 13.22 7.13 17.72
CA LYS A 116 14.60 6.83 17.31
C LYS A 116 14.69 5.36 16.88
N GLY A 117 15.29 5.12 15.71
CA GLY A 117 15.44 3.77 15.15
C GLY A 117 14.44 3.41 14.04
N VAL A 118 13.44 4.23 13.77
CA VAL A 118 12.60 4.10 12.57
C VAL A 118 13.34 4.71 11.38
N ALA A 119 13.58 3.91 10.35
CA ALA A 119 14.17 4.39 9.10
C ALA A 119 13.06 4.92 8.17
N ILE A 120 13.20 6.16 7.70
CA ILE A 120 12.29 6.75 6.71
C ILE A 120 13.00 6.82 5.36
N HIS A 121 12.41 6.17 4.37
CA HIS A 121 12.89 6.13 2.99
C HIS A 121 12.12 7.12 2.10
N GLY A 122 12.78 7.58 1.04
CA GLY A 122 12.16 8.49 0.08
C GLY A 122 11.01 7.87 -0.71
N ALA A 123 10.13 8.73 -1.25
CA ALA A 123 8.93 8.34 -2.00
C ALA A 123 9.19 7.52 -3.28
N LYS A 124 10.41 7.59 -3.83
CA LYS A 124 10.82 6.81 -5.02
C LYS A 124 10.99 5.32 -4.74
N GLY A 125 10.91 4.91 -3.47
CA GLY A 125 10.92 3.52 -3.03
C GLY A 125 12.30 2.92 -2.77
N ILE A 126 12.31 1.65 -2.39
CA ILE A 126 13.51 0.86 -2.09
C ILE A 126 13.49 -0.50 -2.78
N VAL A 127 14.67 -1.10 -2.92
CA VAL A 127 14.83 -2.47 -3.43
C VAL A 127 15.21 -3.40 -2.30
N LEU A 128 14.48 -4.50 -2.15
CA LEU A 128 14.79 -5.58 -1.23
C LEU A 128 15.47 -6.74 -1.97
N GLY A 129 16.50 -7.33 -1.34
CA GLY A 129 17.23 -8.50 -1.83
C GLY A 129 18.30 -8.19 -2.86
N LYS A 130 19.18 -9.19 -3.12
CA LYS A 130 20.36 -9.04 -4.00
C LYS A 130 20.14 -9.64 -5.39
N ARG A 131 19.62 -10.87 -5.51
CA ARG A 131 19.46 -11.61 -6.79
C ARG A 131 18.05 -11.52 -7.37
N ARG A 132 17.03 -12.00 -6.64
CA ARG A 132 15.61 -11.86 -7.02
C ARG A 132 15.04 -10.66 -6.26
N ARG A 133 15.21 -9.47 -6.80
CA ARG A 133 14.86 -8.22 -6.13
C ARG A 133 13.35 -7.96 -6.15
N ILE A 134 12.85 -7.38 -5.07
CA ILE A 134 11.50 -6.83 -4.97
C ILE A 134 11.62 -5.34 -4.75
N GLY A 135 10.98 -4.56 -5.62
CA GLY A 135 10.81 -3.12 -5.45
C GLY A 135 9.60 -2.83 -4.57
N LEU A 136 9.75 -1.89 -3.65
CA LEU A 136 8.67 -1.39 -2.81
C LEU A 136 8.57 0.13 -2.98
N MET A 137 7.39 0.66 -3.25
CA MET A 137 7.10 2.09 -3.30
C MET A 137 5.65 2.36 -2.94
N HIS A 138 5.34 3.58 -2.45
CA HIS A 138 3.94 3.92 -2.18
C HIS A 138 3.13 4.06 -3.48
N GLY A 139 3.57 4.83 -4.46
CA GLY A 139 2.91 4.91 -5.76
C GLY A 139 2.46 6.31 -6.20
N HIS A 140 2.54 7.33 -5.34
CA HIS A 140 2.20 8.71 -5.66
C HIS A 140 3.28 9.44 -6.48
N THR A 141 4.46 8.84 -6.65
CA THR A 141 5.56 9.35 -7.48
C THR A 141 5.92 8.34 -8.58
N TRP A 142 6.77 8.75 -9.52
CA TRP A 142 7.44 7.80 -10.40
C TRP A 142 8.46 6.95 -9.63
N PRO A 143 8.60 5.64 -9.94
CA PRO A 143 9.60 4.79 -9.33
C PRO A 143 11.02 5.25 -9.64
N SER A 144 11.98 4.94 -8.77
CA SER A 144 13.38 5.00 -9.15
C SER A 144 13.69 3.97 -10.26
N PRO A 145 14.66 4.23 -11.16
CA PRO A 145 15.01 3.29 -12.24
C PRO A 145 15.34 1.87 -11.74
N GLU A 146 15.90 1.77 -10.54
CA GLU A 146 16.27 0.49 -9.92
C GLU A 146 15.08 -0.41 -9.63
N LEU A 147 13.92 0.17 -9.32
CA LEU A 147 12.67 -0.57 -9.05
C LEU A 147 12.16 -1.26 -10.30
N LEU A 148 12.38 -0.66 -11.47
CA LEU A 148 11.97 -1.21 -12.76
C LEU A 148 12.85 -2.37 -13.25
N ASN A 149 13.98 -2.59 -12.58
CA ASN A 149 14.88 -3.72 -12.80
C ASN A 149 14.74 -4.81 -11.71
N THR A 150 13.58 -4.88 -11.05
CA THR A 150 13.25 -5.93 -10.07
C THR A 150 12.36 -6.99 -10.72
N LYS A 151 12.11 -8.11 -10.04
CA LYS A 151 11.19 -9.15 -10.54
C LYS A 151 9.72 -8.79 -10.23
N LEU A 152 9.50 -8.17 -9.08
CA LEU A 152 8.19 -7.75 -8.59
C LEU A 152 8.31 -6.31 -8.08
N LEU A 153 7.40 -5.46 -8.48
CA LEU A 153 7.18 -4.14 -7.92
C LEU A 153 5.90 -4.16 -7.10
N VAL A 154 6.01 -3.87 -5.82
CA VAL A 154 4.85 -3.73 -4.92
C VAL A 154 4.58 -2.26 -4.71
N MET A 155 3.34 -1.85 -4.91
CA MET A 155 2.88 -0.48 -4.65
C MET A 155 1.51 -0.46 -3.96
N ALA A 156 1.11 0.71 -3.46
CA ALA A 156 -0.12 0.98 -2.76
C ALA A 156 -0.82 2.24 -3.33
N HIS A 157 -1.29 3.16 -2.49
CA HIS A 157 -1.82 4.49 -2.84
C HIS A 157 -3.17 4.51 -3.55
N ASN A 158 -3.49 3.52 -4.37
CA ASN A 158 -4.70 3.51 -5.18
C ASN A 158 -5.87 2.77 -4.52
N HIS A 159 -5.65 2.15 -3.37
CA HIS A 159 -6.66 1.41 -2.60
C HIS A 159 -7.57 0.56 -3.50
N PRO A 160 -7.04 -0.38 -4.30
CA PRO A 160 -7.84 -1.08 -5.30
C PRO A 160 -8.95 -1.89 -4.66
N ALA A 161 -10.15 -1.78 -5.25
CA ALA A 161 -11.35 -2.50 -4.82
C ALA A 161 -12.17 -2.96 -6.02
N VAL A 162 -13.13 -3.84 -5.79
CA VAL A 162 -14.15 -4.24 -6.76
C VAL A 162 -15.52 -3.90 -6.19
N GLU A 163 -16.37 -3.28 -6.98
CA GLU A 163 -17.79 -3.07 -6.66
C GLU A 163 -18.62 -4.24 -7.15
N PHE A 164 -19.33 -4.86 -6.23
CA PHE A 164 -20.40 -5.82 -6.54
C PHE A 164 -21.74 -5.12 -6.47
N ARG A 165 -22.66 -5.51 -7.35
CA ARG A 165 -24.07 -5.10 -7.32
C ARG A 165 -24.93 -6.32 -7.43
N ASP A 166 -25.94 -6.40 -6.56
CA ASP A 166 -26.99 -7.38 -6.69
C ASP A 166 -28.10 -6.91 -7.64
N GLU A 167 -29.09 -7.78 -7.87
CA GLU A 167 -30.24 -7.50 -8.73
C GLU A 167 -31.15 -6.39 -8.19
N LEU A 168 -31.14 -6.14 -6.88
CA LEU A 168 -31.88 -5.07 -6.22
C LEU A 168 -31.15 -3.72 -6.22
N GLY A 169 -29.91 -3.67 -6.78
CA GLY A 169 -29.11 -2.47 -6.88
C GLY A 169 -28.25 -2.18 -5.63
N TRP A 170 -28.26 -3.06 -4.62
CA TRP A 170 -27.36 -2.94 -3.47
C TRP A 170 -25.91 -3.03 -3.90
N ARG A 171 -25.06 -2.23 -3.27
CA ARG A 171 -23.63 -2.13 -3.63
C ARG A 171 -22.75 -2.50 -2.47
N THR A 172 -21.78 -3.38 -2.74
CA THR A 172 -20.70 -3.69 -1.82
C THR A 172 -19.38 -3.41 -2.52
N VAL A 173 -18.43 -2.81 -1.81
CA VAL A 173 -17.07 -2.51 -2.33
C VAL A 173 -16.08 -3.30 -1.49
N GLU A 174 -15.42 -4.26 -2.14
CA GLU A 174 -14.47 -5.15 -1.48
C GLU A 174 -13.03 -4.81 -1.88
N PRO A 175 -12.10 -4.68 -0.90
CA PRO A 175 -10.70 -4.47 -1.19
C PRO A 175 -10.09 -5.69 -1.90
N ILE A 176 -9.20 -5.41 -2.86
CA ILE A 176 -8.56 -6.46 -3.67
C ILE A 176 -7.04 -6.27 -3.74
N TRP A 177 -6.35 -7.38 -3.96
CA TRP A 177 -5.01 -7.39 -4.54
C TRP A 177 -5.14 -7.27 -6.05
N LEU A 178 -4.35 -6.39 -6.66
CA LEU A 178 -4.35 -6.21 -8.11
C LEU A 178 -2.97 -6.57 -8.68
N ARG A 179 -2.92 -7.58 -9.55
CA ARG A 179 -1.69 -7.96 -10.27
C ARG A 179 -1.76 -7.46 -11.70
N ALA A 180 -0.74 -6.74 -12.13
CA ALA A 180 -0.74 -6.09 -13.44
C ALA A 180 0.61 -6.22 -14.14
N LYS A 181 0.60 -6.07 -15.46
CA LYS A 181 1.81 -5.85 -16.27
C LYS A 181 1.98 -4.36 -16.55
N LEU A 182 3.22 -3.94 -16.68
CA LEU A 182 3.59 -2.58 -17.02
C LEU A 182 3.80 -2.42 -18.55
N ASP A 183 3.66 -1.19 -19.02
CA ASP A 183 3.94 -0.78 -20.38
C ASP A 183 5.13 0.18 -20.43
N ALA A 184 6.26 -0.29 -20.97
CA ALA A 184 7.49 0.48 -21.05
C ALA A 184 7.32 1.79 -21.85
N SER A 185 6.49 1.78 -22.89
CA SER A 185 6.30 2.93 -23.78
C SER A 185 5.63 4.14 -23.10
N LYS A 186 5.00 3.92 -21.94
CA LYS A 186 4.26 4.93 -21.18
C LYS A 186 5.09 5.60 -20.09
N PHE A 187 6.32 5.15 -19.89
CA PHE A 187 7.22 5.82 -18.93
C PHE A 187 7.87 7.05 -19.58
N PRO A 188 7.85 8.22 -18.93
CA PRO A 188 8.49 9.41 -19.47
C PRO A 188 10.02 9.25 -19.49
N LYS A 189 10.67 9.82 -20.52
CA LYS A 189 12.14 9.77 -20.68
C LYS A 189 12.91 10.23 -19.44
N LYS A 190 12.38 11.22 -18.70
CA LYS A 190 12.97 11.75 -17.46
C LYS A 190 13.07 10.74 -16.32
N VAL A 191 12.35 9.62 -16.37
CA VAL A 191 12.47 8.54 -15.36
C VAL A 191 13.78 7.78 -15.55
N GLY A 192 14.46 7.97 -16.70
CA GLY A 192 15.76 7.35 -16.98
C GLY A 192 15.69 5.83 -17.04
N VAL A 193 14.58 5.31 -17.57
CA VAL A 193 14.32 3.86 -17.61
C VAL A 193 15.29 3.20 -18.59
N GLN A 194 16.39 2.67 -18.04
CA GLN A 194 17.20 1.68 -18.74
C GLN A 194 16.72 0.29 -18.32
N ILE A 195 15.80 -0.27 -19.08
CA ILE A 195 15.26 -1.60 -18.81
C ILE A 195 16.29 -2.62 -19.27
N LYS A 196 16.89 -3.32 -18.30
CA LYS A 196 17.78 -4.47 -18.55
C LYS A 196 16.94 -5.75 -18.55
N GLY A 197 16.13 -5.98 -19.58
CA GLY A 197 15.24 -7.14 -19.67
C GLY A 197 13.76 -6.79 -19.57
N GLU A 198 12.96 -7.66 -18.94
CA GLU A 198 11.52 -7.45 -18.77
C GLU A 198 11.23 -6.51 -17.59
N LEU A 199 10.18 -5.68 -17.74
CA LEU A 199 9.64 -4.91 -16.61
C LEU A 199 9.12 -5.83 -15.49
N PRO A 200 9.18 -5.39 -14.22
CA PRO A 200 8.64 -6.17 -13.13
C PRO A 200 7.13 -6.41 -13.29
N GLU A 201 6.68 -7.52 -12.75
CA GLU A 201 5.26 -7.67 -12.45
C GLU A 201 4.88 -6.64 -11.37
N LEU A 202 3.71 -6.02 -11.51
CA LEU A 202 3.20 -5.08 -10.53
C LEU A 202 2.19 -5.77 -9.61
N LEU A 203 2.36 -5.60 -8.30
CA LEU A 203 1.36 -5.95 -7.27
C LEU A 203 0.92 -4.67 -6.58
N VAL A 204 -0.37 -4.31 -6.68
CA VAL A 204 -0.95 -3.18 -5.96
C VAL A 204 -1.66 -3.71 -4.72
N MET A 205 -1.27 -3.19 -3.57
CA MET A 205 -1.82 -3.57 -2.27
C MET A 205 -3.13 -2.84 -1.99
N PRO A 206 -4.11 -3.50 -1.37
CA PRO A 206 -5.25 -2.83 -0.74
C PRO A 206 -4.82 -2.05 0.50
N ALA A 207 -5.61 -1.05 0.90
CA ALA A 207 -5.37 -0.27 2.10
C ALA A 207 -5.50 -1.14 3.36
N PHE A 208 -4.62 -0.92 4.35
CA PHE A 208 -4.69 -1.60 5.64
C PHE A 208 -5.80 -1.03 6.53
N SER A 209 -6.13 0.24 6.35
CA SER A 209 -7.23 0.92 7.03
C SER A 209 -8.59 0.39 6.54
N GLU A 210 -9.49 0.13 7.47
CA GLU A 210 -10.88 -0.21 7.18
C GLU A 210 -11.77 1.04 6.95
N LEU A 211 -11.26 2.23 7.30
CA LEU A 211 -11.98 3.50 7.14
C LEU A 211 -11.74 4.15 5.78
N VAL A 212 -10.68 3.77 5.08
CA VAL A 212 -10.37 4.34 3.77
C VAL A 212 -11.21 3.66 2.71
N GLY A 213 -11.89 4.44 1.91
CA GLY A 213 -12.64 3.92 0.76
C GLY A 213 -11.72 3.29 -0.28
N GLY A 214 -12.21 2.23 -0.94
CA GLY A 214 -11.54 1.61 -2.07
C GLY A 214 -11.96 2.24 -3.40
N VAL A 215 -11.03 2.27 -4.37
CA VAL A 215 -11.32 2.66 -5.77
C VAL A 215 -11.74 1.43 -6.56
N ALA A 216 -13.00 1.38 -6.95
CA ALA A 216 -13.56 0.25 -7.71
C ALA A 216 -13.00 0.22 -9.14
N VAL A 217 -12.01 -0.68 -9.38
CA VAL A 217 -11.31 -0.81 -10.67
C VAL A 217 -12.17 -1.37 -11.80
N ASN A 218 -13.30 -2.01 -11.47
CA ASN A 218 -14.25 -2.56 -12.42
C ASN A 218 -15.30 -1.54 -12.89
N ARG A 219 -15.31 -0.34 -12.35
CA ARG A 219 -16.08 0.77 -12.91
C ARG A 219 -15.48 1.28 -14.22
N LYS A 220 -16.32 1.89 -15.05
CA LYS A 220 -15.91 2.49 -16.32
C LYS A 220 -14.88 3.60 -16.07
N MET A 221 -13.58 3.31 -16.38
CA MET A 221 -12.46 4.24 -16.21
C MET A 221 -12.48 5.00 -14.88
N PRO A 222 -12.06 4.39 -13.78
CA PRO A 222 -12.04 5.08 -12.49
C PRO A 222 -11.09 6.28 -12.57
N LYS A 223 -11.66 7.49 -12.63
CA LYS A 223 -10.91 8.76 -12.62
C LYS A 223 -10.15 8.95 -11.31
N GLU A 224 -10.57 8.23 -10.30
CA GLU A 224 -10.03 8.21 -8.94
C GLU A 224 -8.68 7.47 -8.84
N LEU A 225 -8.31 6.64 -9.83
CA LEU A 225 -6.98 6.05 -9.85
C LEU A 225 -5.94 7.14 -10.03
N ILE A 226 -5.20 7.36 -8.96
CA ILE A 226 -4.23 8.43 -8.81
C ILE A 226 -2.80 7.89 -8.92
N GLY A 227 -1.84 8.78 -8.93
CA GLY A 227 -0.45 8.41 -9.13
C GLY A 227 -0.05 8.36 -10.61
N PRO A 228 1.22 8.69 -10.88
CA PRO A 228 1.70 8.95 -12.26
C PRO A 228 1.66 7.72 -13.16
N MET A 229 1.89 6.52 -12.62
CA MET A 229 1.89 5.28 -13.41
C MET A 229 0.50 4.93 -13.96
N PHE A 230 -0.55 5.11 -13.15
CA PHE A 230 -1.94 4.89 -13.59
C PHE A 230 -2.39 6.00 -14.54
N LYS A 231 -2.15 7.27 -14.20
CA LYS A 231 -2.53 8.42 -15.04
C LYS A 231 -1.87 8.40 -16.42
N ALA A 232 -0.64 7.92 -16.51
CA ALA A 232 0.06 7.77 -17.81
C ALA A 232 -0.33 6.51 -18.59
N GLY A 233 -1.16 5.62 -18.03
CA GLY A 233 -1.49 4.34 -18.63
C GLY A 233 -0.33 3.33 -18.66
N ALA A 234 0.70 3.55 -17.81
CA ALA A 234 1.81 2.61 -17.70
C ALA A 234 1.41 1.29 -17.02
N VAL A 235 0.29 1.25 -16.32
CA VAL A 235 -0.31 0.04 -15.76
C VAL A 235 -1.37 -0.48 -16.74
N LYS A 236 -1.20 -1.72 -17.23
CA LYS A 236 -2.18 -2.37 -18.13
C LYS A 236 -3.42 -2.83 -17.37
N LEU A 237 -4.19 -1.87 -16.82
CA LEU A 237 -5.31 -2.10 -15.89
C LEU A 237 -6.34 -3.10 -16.43
N GLY A 238 -6.79 -2.97 -17.69
CA GLY A 238 -7.79 -3.88 -18.25
C GLY A 238 -7.35 -5.35 -18.30
N LYS A 239 -6.04 -5.62 -18.33
CA LYS A 239 -5.45 -6.96 -18.30
C LYS A 239 -5.01 -7.39 -16.89
N ALA A 240 -5.17 -6.52 -15.91
CA ALA A 240 -4.81 -6.81 -14.53
C ALA A 240 -5.75 -7.85 -13.93
N GLU A 241 -5.20 -8.69 -13.08
CA GLU A 241 -5.91 -9.75 -12.35
C GLU A 241 -6.31 -9.25 -10.97
N ALA A 242 -7.57 -9.47 -10.60
CA ALA A 242 -8.13 -9.07 -9.33
C ALA A 242 -8.31 -10.30 -8.40
N TYR A 243 -7.88 -10.15 -7.15
CA TYR A 243 -8.01 -11.19 -6.13
C TYR A 243 -8.60 -10.58 -4.85
N LEU A 244 -9.61 -11.22 -4.26
CA LEU A 244 -10.08 -10.86 -2.91
C LEU A 244 -8.98 -11.10 -1.86
N LEU A 245 -9.20 -10.58 -0.66
CA LEU A 245 -8.23 -10.74 0.44
C LEU A 245 -8.03 -12.21 0.85
N ASP A 246 -9.05 -13.05 0.67
CA ASP A 246 -8.98 -14.51 0.94
C ASP A 246 -8.25 -15.29 -0.16
N GLY A 247 -7.84 -14.62 -1.24
CA GLY A 247 -7.15 -15.22 -2.37
C GLY A 247 -8.06 -15.67 -3.51
N THR A 248 -9.39 -15.47 -3.40
CA THR A 248 -10.33 -15.78 -4.47
C THR A 248 -10.01 -14.96 -5.72
N PHE A 249 -9.75 -15.64 -6.83
CA PHE A 249 -9.53 -15.00 -8.13
C PHE A 249 -10.85 -14.58 -8.74
N LEU A 250 -11.01 -13.28 -8.99
CA LEU A 250 -12.22 -12.71 -9.59
C LEU A 250 -12.19 -12.63 -11.12
N GLY A 251 -11.01 -12.73 -11.72
CA GLY A 251 -10.83 -12.56 -13.16
C GLY A 251 -10.01 -11.33 -13.52
N LYS A 252 -10.00 -10.98 -14.80
CA LYS A 252 -9.35 -9.75 -15.27
C LYS A 252 -10.28 -8.56 -15.11
N VAL A 253 -9.72 -7.40 -14.79
CA VAL A 253 -10.49 -6.16 -14.56
C VAL A 253 -11.44 -5.84 -15.72
N ARG A 254 -11.03 -6.05 -16.97
CA ARG A 254 -11.90 -5.82 -18.13
C ARG A 254 -13.15 -6.72 -18.14
N ASP A 255 -13.02 -7.94 -17.62
CA ASP A 255 -14.09 -8.94 -17.63
C ASP A 255 -15.04 -8.77 -16.45
N LEU A 256 -14.65 -7.96 -15.44
CA LEU A 256 -15.46 -7.57 -14.29
C LEU A 256 -16.27 -6.28 -14.52
N ARG A 257 -16.09 -5.61 -15.65
CA ARG A 257 -16.84 -4.40 -16.02
C ARG A 257 -18.19 -4.80 -16.59
N LYS A 258 -19.24 -4.31 -15.95
CA LYS A 258 -20.62 -4.39 -16.46
C LYS A 258 -21.05 -3.06 -17.05
#